data_3f29f9d2392fce22da26a0ae13886145
#
_entry.id   3f29f9d2392fce22da26a0ae13886145
#
_cell.length_a   1.000
_cell.length_b   1.000
_cell.length_c   1.000
_cell.angle_alpha   90.00
_cell.angle_beta   90.00
_cell.angle_gamma   90.00
#
_symmetry.space_group_name_H-M   'P 1'
#
loop_
_entity.id
_entity.type
_entity.pdbx_description
1 polymer ?
#
loop_
_entity_poly.entity_id
_entity_poly.type
_entity_poly.pdbx_seq_one_letter_code
_entity_poly.pdbx_strand_id
1 'polypeptide(L)'
;KIIHNEKNLGTFAARNNGVKHSNSEYLMFLDPDDYLELDACEKLILLINTYKICQFSFTQISNGIKLKSVFKDTLKNLKEFKGIYWNICTLFVKKDFYLKSLEELFLIDKKLLVAEDMLAVFFLINNLKDDEYLQVDLHLYNYVDHSFSITKRQKNKEKIQECLDDYFYILKYIKENKILKENLKSYVLIYLQIDILKFLFNNKKINYFKYKLLKKIYKCKMLFLKLNFSKKFFYF
;
A
#
# COMPACT_ATOMS: atom_id res chain seq x y z
N LYS A 1 3.80 -7.07 24.53
CA LYS A 1 4.85 -6.06 24.78
C LYS A 1 4.37 -4.71 24.28
N ILE A 2 4.47 -3.64 25.08
CA ILE A 2 4.16 -2.27 24.70
C ILE A 2 5.49 -1.56 24.42
N ILE A 3 5.54 -0.79 23.31
CA ILE A 3 6.70 -0.01 22.90
C ILE A 3 6.24 1.45 22.83
N HIS A 4 6.87 2.30 23.63
CA HIS A 4 6.61 3.73 23.65
C HIS A 4 7.63 4.46 22.78
N ASN A 5 7.14 5.26 21.83
CA ASN A 5 7.98 6.21 21.10
C ASN A 5 8.03 7.53 21.90
N GLU A 6 9.19 8.16 22.00
CA GLU A 6 9.34 9.46 22.70
C GLU A 6 8.48 10.57 22.08
N LYS A 7 8.19 10.48 20.80
CA LYS A 7 7.34 11.41 20.06
C LYS A 7 6.47 10.69 19.03
N ASN A 8 5.44 11.35 18.52
CA ASN A 8 4.63 10.81 17.43
C ASN A 8 5.40 10.80 16.11
N LEU A 9 5.90 9.63 15.73
CA LEU A 9 6.69 9.40 14.51
C LEU A 9 5.83 9.13 13.26
N GLY A 10 4.52 8.99 13.41
CA GLY A 10 3.60 8.55 12.35
C GLY A 10 3.48 7.02 12.26
N THR A 11 2.48 6.58 11.49
CA THR A 11 2.12 5.16 11.38
C THR A 11 3.24 4.30 10.81
N PHE A 12 3.90 4.79 9.75
CA PHE A 12 5.00 4.05 9.11
C PHE A 12 6.16 3.76 10.07
N ALA A 13 6.67 4.79 10.75
CA ALA A 13 7.78 4.63 11.69
C ALA A 13 7.38 3.82 12.93
N ALA A 14 6.14 3.97 13.42
CA ALA A 14 5.62 3.18 14.53
C ALA A 14 5.54 1.68 14.18
N ARG A 15 5.03 1.33 13.00
CA ARG A 15 5.01 -0.06 12.51
C ARG A 15 6.42 -0.64 12.40
N ASN A 16 7.36 0.10 11.80
CA ASN A 16 8.75 -0.33 11.67
C ASN A 16 9.44 -0.54 13.02
N ASN A 17 9.15 0.32 13.99
CA ASN A 17 9.65 0.15 15.35
C ASN A 17 9.08 -1.12 15.99
N GLY A 18 7.78 -1.38 15.80
CA GLY A 18 7.16 -2.64 16.24
C GLY A 18 7.83 -3.87 15.64
N VAL A 19 8.12 -3.84 14.34
CA VAL A 19 8.83 -4.94 13.63
C VAL A 19 10.22 -5.20 14.19
N LYS A 20 11.00 -4.14 14.44
CA LYS A 20 12.35 -4.27 15.04
C LYS A 20 12.32 -4.96 16.39
N HIS A 21 11.28 -4.74 17.19
CA HIS A 21 11.12 -5.30 18.52
C HIS A 21 10.30 -6.61 18.58
N SER A 22 9.81 -7.09 17.45
CA SER A 22 9.14 -8.38 17.33
C SER A 22 10.16 -9.52 17.36
N ASN A 23 9.81 -10.65 18.00
CA ASN A 23 10.59 -11.89 17.96
C ASN A 23 9.93 -12.97 17.07
N SER A 24 8.79 -12.65 16.43
CA SER A 24 8.06 -13.58 15.58
C SER A 24 8.72 -13.75 14.21
N GLU A 25 8.56 -14.90 13.60
CA GLU A 25 9.03 -15.19 12.25
C GLU A 25 8.19 -14.47 11.19
N TYR A 26 6.90 -14.28 11.46
CA TYR A 26 5.94 -13.63 10.57
C TYR A 26 5.33 -12.40 11.21
N LEU A 27 4.92 -11.46 10.37
CA LEU A 27 4.35 -10.18 10.74
C LEU A 27 2.96 -10.02 10.15
N MET A 28 2.07 -9.45 10.92
CA MET A 28 0.78 -8.93 10.49
C MET A 28 0.54 -7.59 11.19
N PHE A 29 -0.05 -6.64 10.47
CA PHE A 29 -0.35 -5.33 11.01
C PHE A 29 -1.84 -5.20 11.29
N LEU A 30 -2.17 -4.54 12.37
CA LEU A 30 -3.54 -4.28 12.79
C LEU A 30 -3.65 -2.82 13.22
N ASP A 31 -4.54 -2.08 12.59
CA ASP A 31 -4.85 -0.72 13.00
C ASP A 31 -5.75 -0.75 14.26
N PRO A 32 -5.62 0.21 15.17
CA PRO A 32 -6.24 0.15 16.51
C PRO A 32 -7.76 0.24 16.49
N ASP A 33 -8.36 0.64 15.39
CA ASP A 33 -9.80 0.75 15.16
C ASP A 33 -10.41 -0.43 14.37
N ASP A 34 -9.57 -1.41 14.00
CA ASP A 34 -9.95 -2.57 13.23
C ASP A 34 -9.80 -3.87 14.04
N TYR A 35 -10.21 -5.01 13.49
CA TYR A 35 -10.00 -6.31 14.11
C TYR A 35 -9.83 -7.44 13.10
N LEU A 36 -9.20 -8.55 13.57
CA LEU A 36 -9.01 -9.76 12.79
C LEU A 36 -10.10 -10.79 13.12
N GLU A 37 -10.36 -11.72 12.19
CA GLU A 37 -11.08 -12.94 12.53
C GLU A 37 -10.29 -13.75 13.56
N LEU A 38 -10.96 -14.43 14.46
CA LEU A 38 -10.34 -15.13 15.59
C LEU A 38 -9.35 -16.22 15.16
N ASP A 39 -9.58 -16.83 14.00
CA ASP A 39 -8.77 -17.90 13.43
C ASP A 39 -7.78 -17.41 12.34
N ALA A 40 -7.62 -16.09 12.19
CA ALA A 40 -6.80 -15.50 11.13
C ALA A 40 -5.35 -15.99 11.15
N CYS A 41 -4.73 -15.97 12.33
CA CYS A 41 -3.32 -16.41 12.48
C CYS A 41 -3.18 -17.91 12.20
N GLU A 42 -4.09 -18.74 12.70
CA GLU A 42 -4.09 -20.19 12.48
C GLU A 42 -4.18 -20.52 10.98
N LYS A 43 -5.13 -19.92 10.27
CA LYS A 43 -5.29 -20.11 8.84
C LYS A 43 -4.07 -19.69 8.03
N LEU A 44 -3.50 -18.53 8.36
CA LEU A 44 -2.38 -17.98 7.61
C LEU A 44 -1.09 -18.75 7.81
N ILE A 45 -0.80 -19.22 9.05
CA ILE A 45 0.43 -19.99 9.32
C ILE A 45 0.44 -21.34 8.58
N LEU A 46 -0.73 -21.95 8.39
CA LEU A 46 -0.85 -23.20 7.62
C LEU A 46 -0.59 -23.01 6.13
N LEU A 47 -0.79 -21.79 5.61
CA LEU A 47 -0.70 -21.51 4.18
C LEU A 47 0.67 -20.97 3.76
N ILE A 48 1.42 -20.33 4.68
CA ILE A 48 2.57 -19.52 4.27
C ILE A 48 3.84 -20.32 3.98
N ASN A 49 4.00 -21.52 4.50
CA ASN A 49 5.18 -22.41 4.43
C ASN A 49 6.37 -21.94 3.57
N THR A 50 6.22 -21.89 2.24
CA THR A 50 7.28 -21.53 1.27
C THR A 50 7.21 -20.07 0.82
N TYR A 51 6.11 -19.39 1.11
CA TYR A 51 5.87 -18.03 0.64
C TYR A 51 6.48 -16.98 1.57
N LYS A 52 6.90 -15.86 1.02
CA LYS A 52 7.38 -14.70 1.79
C LYS A 52 6.26 -13.75 2.16
N ILE A 53 5.23 -13.69 1.32
CA ILE A 53 4.02 -12.90 1.54
C ILE A 53 2.79 -13.74 1.24
N CYS A 54 1.82 -13.72 2.14
CA CYS A 54 0.45 -14.11 1.88
C CYS A 54 -0.45 -12.88 1.98
N GLN A 55 -1.14 -12.54 0.88
CA GLN A 55 -2.14 -11.48 0.88
C GLN A 55 -3.54 -12.09 1.01
N PHE A 56 -4.33 -11.54 1.91
CA PHE A 56 -5.70 -11.96 2.17
C PHE A 56 -6.70 -10.81 1.96
N SER A 57 -7.97 -11.14 1.90
CA SER A 57 -9.08 -10.21 1.68
C SER A 57 -9.54 -9.57 3.01
N PHE A 58 -10.34 -8.52 2.92
CA PHE A 58 -10.92 -7.86 4.09
C PHE A 58 -12.43 -7.67 3.94
N THR A 59 -13.09 -7.46 5.05
CA THR A 59 -14.48 -7.06 5.14
C THR A 59 -14.55 -5.60 5.60
N GLN A 60 -15.22 -4.75 4.85
CA GLN A 60 -15.50 -3.38 5.30
C GLN A 60 -16.79 -3.37 6.11
N ILE A 61 -16.75 -2.73 7.27
CA ILE A 61 -17.89 -2.59 8.18
C ILE A 61 -18.24 -1.10 8.26
N SER A 62 -19.42 -0.74 7.76
CA SER A 62 -19.90 0.64 7.78
C SER A 62 -21.33 0.65 8.28
N ASN A 63 -21.61 1.40 9.36
CA ASN A 63 -22.93 1.47 10.00
C ASN A 63 -23.54 0.08 10.31
N GLY A 64 -22.71 -0.86 10.76
CA GLY A 64 -23.14 -2.25 11.05
C GLY A 64 -23.30 -3.14 9.81
N ILE A 65 -23.18 -2.61 8.60
CA ILE A 65 -23.28 -3.38 7.36
C ILE A 65 -21.88 -3.91 7.00
N LYS A 66 -21.79 -5.22 6.80
CA LYS A 66 -20.57 -5.92 6.37
C LYS A 66 -20.55 -6.04 4.85
N LEU A 67 -19.53 -5.47 4.21
CA LEU A 67 -19.29 -5.56 2.77
C LEU A 67 -17.94 -6.25 2.54
N LYS A 68 -17.97 -7.43 1.94
CA LYS A 68 -16.75 -8.14 1.56
C LYS A 68 -16.03 -7.39 0.46
N SER A 69 -14.72 -7.17 0.60
CA SER A 69 -13.91 -6.61 -0.46
C SER A 69 -13.92 -7.54 -1.68
N VAL A 70 -13.83 -6.95 -2.86
CA VAL A 70 -13.58 -7.75 -4.07
C VAL A 70 -12.14 -8.22 -4.01
N PHE A 71 -11.97 -9.54 -4.14
CA PHE A 71 -10.65 -10.17 -4.25
C PHE A 71 -9.83 -9.54 -5.37
N LYS A 72 -8.62 -9.09 -5.07
CA LYS A 72 -7.72 -8.46 -6.05
C LYS A 72 -6.31 -9.01 -5.87
N ASP A 73 -5.88 -9.81 -6.80
CA ASP A 73 -4.50 -10.26 -6.86
C ASP A 73 -3.57 -9.10 -7.16
N THR A 74 -2.84 -8.66 -6.13
CA THR A 74 -1.97 -7.49 -6.21
C THR A 74 -0.80 -7.74 -7.16
N LEU A 75 -0.17 -8.90 -7.13
CA LEU A 75 0.97 -9.21 -7.99
C LEU A 75 0.54 -9.36 -9.45
N LYS A 76 -0.56 -10.09 -9.71
CA LYS A 76 -1.17 -10.21 -11.03
C LYS A 76 -1.62 -8.85 -11.57
N ASN A 77 -2.30 -8.06 -10.75
CA ASN A 77 -2.77 -6.74 -11.15
C ASN A 77 -1.60 -5.79 -11.46
N LEU A 78 -0.50 -5.88 -10.71
CA LEU A 78 0.70 -5.12 -10.99
C LEU A 78 1.28 -5.47 -12.37
N LYS A 79 1.41 -6.77 -12.68
CA LYS A 79 1.89 -7.24 -13.98
C LYS A 79 0.96 -6.83 -15.13
N GLU A 80 -0.35 -6.80 -14.88
CA GLU A 80 -1.36 -6.41 -15.85
C GLU A 80 -1.64 -4.89 -15.88
N PHE A 81 -0.90 -4.09 -15.10
CA PHE A 81 -1.13 -2.64 -14.94
C PHE A 81 -2.58 -2.30 -14.56
N LYS A 82 -3.17 -3.11 -13.68
CA LYS A 82 -4.49 -2.90 -13.08
C LYS A 82 -4.36 -2.25 -11.70
N GLY A 83 -5.48 -1.80 -11.15
CA GLY A 83 -5.48 -1.19 -9.81
C GLY A 83 -4.95 -2.16 -8.75
N ILE A 84 -4.06 -1.67 -7.89
CA ILE A 84 -3.42 -2.43 -6.81
C ILE A 84 -4.08 -2.07 -5.49
N TYR A 85 -4.08 -3.05 -4.58
CA TYR A 85 -4.51 -2.86 -3.22
C TYR A 85 -3.28 -2.68 -2.31
N TRP A 86 -3.13 -1.48 -1.76
CA TRP A 86 -1.92 -1.07 -1.02
C TRP A 86 -2.01 -1.23 0.49
N ASN A 87 -3.06 -1.85 1.02
CA ASN A 87 -3.23 -1.96 2.47
C ASN A 87 -2.27 -3.01 3.05
N ILE A 88 -1.31 -2.55 3.84
CA ILE A 88 -0.33 -3.41 4.49
C ILE A 88 -0.96 -4.33 5.56
N CYS A 89 -2.11 -3.95 6.11
CA CYS A 89 -2.84 -4.74 7.10
C CYS A 89 -3.48 -6.02 6.52
N THR A 90 -3.51 -6.15 5.18
CA THR A 90 -3.95 -7.38 4.50
C THR A 90 -2.80 -8.31 4.12
N LEU A 91 -1.61 -8.05 4.63
CA LEU A 91 -0.41 -8.85 4.35
C LEU A 91 0.01 -9.63 5.59
N PHE A 92 0.31 -10.91 5.38
CA PHE A 92 1.05 -11.76 6.31
C PHE A 92 2.43 -11.98 5.71
N VAL A 93 3.48 -11.47 6.36
CA VAL A 93 4.79 -11.29 5.76
C VAL A 93 5.88 -11.93 6.60
N LYS A 94 6.81 -12.63 5.96
CA LYS A 94 8.02 -13.15 6.62
C LYS A 94 8.87 -11.97 7.10
N LYS A 95 9.21 -11.94 8.40
CA LYS A 95 9.89 -10.81 9.06
C LYS A 95 11.21 -10.47 8.40
N ASP A 96 12.07 -11.45 8.15
CA ASP A 96 13.38 -11.20 7.55
C ASP A 96 13.28 -10.62 6.14
N PHE A 97 12.27 -11.07 5.39
CA PHE A 97 11.98 -10.52 4.07
C PHE A 97 11.49 -9.07 4.16
N TYR A 98 10.61 -8.76 5.12
CA TYR A 98 10.15 -7.40 5.39
C TYR A 98 11.32 -6.47 5.71
N LEU A 99 12.17 -6.84 6.68
CA LEU A 99 13.32 -6.04 7.10
C LEU A 99 14.28 -5.77 5.95
N LYS A 100 14.63 -6.80 5.18
CA LYS A 100 15.51 -6.67 4.02
C LYS A 100 14.89 -5.82 2.91
N SER A 101 13.61 -5.99 2.63
CA SER A 101 12.94 -5.27 1.54
C SER A 101 12.74 -3.77 1.82
N LEU A 102 12.63 -3.40 3.11
CA LEU A 102 12.34 -2.04 3.55
C LEU A 102 13.56 -1.34 4.19
N GLU A 103 14.74 -1.95 4.12
CA GLU A 103 15.96 -1.44 4.76
C GLU A 103 16.22 0.03 4.45
N GLU A 104 16.13 0.42 3.18
CA GLU A 104 16.30 1.82 2.76
C GLU A 104 15.20 2.75 3.30
N LEU A 105 13.98 2.24 3.44
CA LEU A 105 12.87 3.04 3.93
C LEU A 105 12.99 3.34 5.42
N PHE A 106 13.77 2.55 6.17
CA PHE A 106 14.05 2.84 7.59
C PHE A 106 14.90 4.10 7.79
N LEU A 107 15.54 4.60 6.73
CA LEU A 107 16.32 5.83 6.74
C LEU A 107 15.47 7.09 6.50
N ILE A 108 14.17 6.93 6.19
CA ILE A 108 13.26 8.06 6.01
C ILE A 108 12.96 8.68 7.37
N ASP A 109 13.53 9.86 7.62
CA ASP A 109 13.28 10.67 8.85
C ASP A 109 12.10 11.63 8.68
N LYS A 110 11.23 11.39 7.71
CA LYS A 110 10.02 12.18 7.51
C LYS A 110 8.79 11.43 8.03
N LYS A 111 8.00 12.11 8.88
CA LYS A 111 6.68 11.63 9.25
C LYS A 111 5.76 11.69 8.03
N LEU A 112 5.36 10.53 7.53
CA LEU A 112 4.40 10.41 6.44
C LEU A 112 2.98 10.28 7.01
N LEU A 113 2.04 11.04 6.44
CA LEU A 113 0.62 11.06 6.80
C LEU A 113 -0.25 10.32 5.80
N VAL A 114 0.26 10.16 4.57
CA VAL A 114 -0.44 9.50 3.47
C VAL A 114 0.52 8.69 2.61
N ALA A 115 -0.02 7.66 1.97
CA ALA A 115 0.66 6.80 0.98
C ALA A 115 1.89 6.03 1.52
N GLU A 116 2.08 5.98 2.83
CA GLU A 116 3.13 5.19 3.48
C GLU A 116 2.95 3.68 3.23
N ASP A 117 1.71 3.19 3.28
CA ASP A 117 1.37 1.80 2.98
C ASP A 117 1.72 1.43 1.55
N MET A 118 1.39 2.33 0.60
CA MET A 118 1.74 2.13 -0.80
C MET A 118 3.26 2.04 -0.98
N LEU A 119 4.02 2.90 -0.32
CA LEU A 119 5.47 2.88 -0.38
C LEU A 119 6.02 1.56 0.16
N ALA A 120 5.56 1.10 1.33
CA ALA A 120 5.98 -0.15 1.94
C ALA A 120 5.63 -1.37 1.05
N VAL A 121 4.38 -1.49 0.64
CA VAL A 121 3.92 -2.60 -0.22
C VAL A 121 4.67 -2.62 -1.55
N PHE A 122 4.96 -1.46 -2.12
CA PHE A 122 5.72 -1.34 -3.36
C PHE A 122 7.14 -1.91 -3.23
N PHE A 123 7.87 -1.57 -2.15
CA PHE A 123 9.20 -2.11 -1.90
C PHE A 123 9.18 -3.61 -1.62
N LEU A 124 8.19 -4.12 -0.90
CA LEU A 124 7.99 -5.55 -0.72
C LEU A 124 7.83 -6.26 -2.06
N ILE A 125 6.93 -5.78 -2.92
CA ILE A 125 6.68 -6.40 -4.23
C ILE A 125 7.88 -6.29 -5.17
N ASN A 126 8.64 -5.18 -5.12
CA ASN A 126 9.84 -5.01 -5.94
C ASN A 126 10.89 -6.12 -5.69
N ASN A 127 10.99 -6.59 -4.45
CA ASN A 127 11.96 -7.59 -4.02
C ASN A 127 11.43 -9.03 -4.07
N LEU A 128 10.16 -9.20 -4.45
CA LEU A 128 9.47 -10.49 -4.47
C LEU A 128 9.69 -11.22 -5.79
N LYS A 129 9.81 -12.54 -5.74
CA LYS A 129 9.66 -13.43 -6.89
C LYS A 129 8.22 -13.93 -6.96
N ASP A 130 7.81 -14.40 -8.13
CA ASP A 130 6.42 -14.82 -8.37
C ASP A 130 5.98 -16.01 -7.52
N ASP A 131 6.89 -16.95 -7.31
CA ASP A 131 6.71 -18.15 -6.52
C ASP A 131 6.79 -17.92 -5.00
N GLU A 132 7.13 -16.73 -4.57
CA GLU A 132 7.24 -16.31 -3.16
C GLU A 132 5.98 -15.59 -2.62
N TYR A 133 4.96 -15.42 -3.46
CA TYR A 133 3.73 -14.71 -3.14
C TYR A 133 2.51 -15.61 -3.27
N LEU A 134 1.72 -15.65 -2.21
CA LEU A 134 0.43 -16.32 -2.17
C LEU A 134 -0.67 -15.30 -2.00
N GLN A 135 -1.75 -15.45 -2.73
CA GLN A 135 -2.97 -14.69 -2.49
C GLN A 135 -4.15 -15.61 -2.26
N VAL A 136 -4.93 -15.30 -1.21
CA VAL A 136 -6.08 -16.07 -0.80
C VAL A 136 -7.32 -15.20 -0.65
N ASP A 137 -8.47 -15.70 -1.05
CA ASP A 137 -9.76 -15.01 -0.85
C ASP A 137 -10.37 -15.37 0.52
N LEU A 138 -9.56 -15.15 1.57
CA LEU A 138 -9.99 -15.28 2.95
C LEU A 138 -10.18 -13.88 3.53
N HIS A 139 -11.37 -13.56 3.99
CA HIS A 139 -11.72 -12.29 4.59
C HIS A 139 -11.37 -12.31 6.08
N LEU A 140 -10.09 -12.08 6.39
CA LEU A 140 -9.55 -12.23 7.74
C LEU A 140 -9.39 -10.91 8.49
N TYR A 141 -9.47 -9.79 7.79
CA TYR A 141 -9.35 -8.44 8.35
C TYR A 141 -10.69 -7.73 8.27
N ASN A 142 -11.12 -7.12 9.36
CA ASN A 142 -12.34 -6.34 9.44
C ASN A 142 -11.99 -4.85 9.56
N TYR A 143 -12.12 -4.14 8.45
CA TYR A 143 -11.94 -2.70 8.38
C TYR A 143 -13.20 -1.99 8.85
N VAL A 144 -13.12 -1.33 10.00
CA VAL A 144 -14.26 -0.61 10.60
C VAL A 144 -14.26 0.85 10.17
N ASP A 145 -15.30 1.22 9.46
CA ASP A 145 -15.45 2.56 8.91
C ASP A 145 -16.05 3.52 9.96
N HIS A 146 -15.21 4.38 10.51
CA HIS A 146 -15.60 5.38 11.48
C HIS A 146 -15.73 6.78 10.85
N SER A 147 -16.70 7.57 11.34
CA SER A 147 -16.84 8.98 10.97
C SER A 147 -15.61 9.83 11.31
N PHE A 148 -14.80 9.38 12.28
CA PHE A 148 -13.55 10.02 12.73
C PHE A 148 -12.30 9.53 12.02
N SER A 149 -12.40 8.64 11.02
CA SER A 149 -11.26 8.16 10.24
C SER A 149 -10.44 9.31 9.66
N ILE A 150 -9.12 9.21 9.74
CA ILE A 150 -8.17 10.20 9.20
C ILE A 150 -8.44 10.49 7.71
N THR A 151 -8.87 9.47 6.98
CA THR A 151 -9.21 9.59 5.55
C THR A 151 -10.48 10.38 5.28
N LYS A 152 -11.44 10.40 6.23
CA LYS A 152 -12.75 11.07 6.11
C LYS A 152 -12.79 12.45 6.78
N ARG A 153 -11.90 12.73 7.74
CA ARG A 153 -11.86 14.04 8.40
C ARG A 153 -11.70 15.14 7.37
N GLN A 154 -12.56 16.15 7.48
CA GLN A 154 -12.44 17.37 6.69
C GLN A 154 -11.09 18.02 7.01
N LYS A 155 -10.19 18.03 6.03
CA LYS A 155 -8.83 18.53 6.21
C LYS A 155 -8.84 20.06 6.06
N ASN A 156 -8.25 20.76 7.04
CA ASN A 156 -7.95 22.19 6.88
C ASN A 156 -6.86 22.40 5.80
N LYS A 157 -6.61 23.66 5.42
CA LYS A 157 -5.64 24.00 4.36
C LYS A 157 -4.23 23.48 4.66
N GLU A 158 -3.78 23.59 5.89
CA GLU A 158 -2.46 23.13 6.35
C GLU A 158 -2.32 21.62 6.19
N LYS A 159 -3.32 20.85 6.65
CA LYS A 159 -3.34 19.39 6.54
C LYS A 159 -3.39 18.91 5.09
N ILE A 160 -4.08 19.65 4.21
CA ILE A 160 -4.08 19.36 2.78
C ILE A 160 -2.67 19.57 2.22
N GLN A 161 -1.98 20.64 2.61
CA GLN A 161 -0.63 20.91 2.15
C GLN A 161 0.35 19.86 2.66
N GLU A 162 0.31 19.49 3.93
CA GLU A 162 1.14 18.40 4.49
C GLU A 162 0.96 17.08 3.72
N CYS A 163 -0.28 16.70 3.41
CA CYS A 163 -0.54 15.49 2.61
C CYS A 163 0.03 15.61 1.18
N LEU A 164 -0.06 16.79 0.54
CA LEU A 164 0.53 17.01 -0.78
C LEU A 164 2.07 16.93 -0.74
N ASP A 165 2.67 17.51 0.29
CA ASP A 165 4.13 17.45 0.51
C ASP A 165 4.61 16.01 0.70
N ASP A 166 3.82 15.15 1.35
CA ASP A 166 4.11 13.72 1.46
C ASP A 166 4.02 13.02 0.10
N TYR A 167 2.97 13.26 -0.66
CA TYR A 167 2.86 12.70 -2.02
C TYR A 167 4.02 13.11 -2.91
N PHE A 168 4.43 14.40 -2.88
CA PHE A 168 5.55 14.89 -3.68
C PHE A 168 6.89 14.34 -3.18
N TYR A 169 7.05 14.20 -1.87
CA TYR A 169 8.22 13.55 -1.29
C TYR A 169 8.35 12.10 -1.79
N ILE A 170 7.28 11.31 -1.71
CA ILE A 170 7.25 9.91 -2.16
C ILE A 170 7.51 9.82 -3.67
N LEU A 171 6.89 10.70 -4.48
CA LEU A 171 7.14 10.77 -5.92
C LEU A 171 8.63 10.99 -6.23
N LYS A 172 9.26 11.95 -5.56
CA LYS A 172 10.67 12.25 -5.71
C LYS A 172 11.52 11.06 -5.28
N TYR A 173 11.24 10.50 -4.11
CA TYR A 173 11.95 9.36 -3.57
C TYR A 173 11.93 8.16 -4.52
N ILE A 174 10.75 7.78 -5.03
CA ILE A 174 10.62 6.68 -5.99
C ILE A 174 11.34 7.01 -7.31
N LYS A 175 11.22 8.23 -7.81
CA LYS A 175 11.87 8.66 -9.06
C LYS A 175 13.40 8.57 -8.99
N GLU A 176 13.98 8.96 -7.87
CA GLU A 176 15.43 8.99 -7.67
C GLU A 176 16.01 7.65 -7.21
N ASN A 177 15.18 6.74 -6.71
CA ASN A 177 15.63 5.44 -6.23
C ASN A 177 16.16 4.56 -7.37
N LYS A 178 17.38 4.03 -7.21
CA LYS A 178 18.09 3.24 -8.23
C LYS A 178 17.86 1.73 -8.13
N ILE A 179 17.35 1.25 -7.00
CA ILE A 179 17.14 -0.20 -6.73
C ILE A 179 15.84 -0.69 -7.34
N LEU A 180 14.88 0.21 -7.52
CA LEU A 180 13.57 -0.13 -8.02
C LEU A 180 13.60 -0.50 -9.52
N LYS A 181 12.97 -1.61 -9.87
CA LYS A 181 12.82 -2.04 -11.28
C LYS A 181 12.10 -0.96 -12.08
N GLU A 182 12.67 -0.52 -13.20
CA GLU A 182 12.21 0.64 -13.97
C GLU A 182 10.75 0.53 -14.47
N ASN A 183 10.30 -0.66 -14.86
CA ASN A 183 8.93 -0.90 -15.27
C ASN A 183 7.95 -0.68 -14.11
N LEU A 184 8.27 -1.24 -12.95
CA LEU A 184 7.48 -1.13 -11.75
C LEU A 184 7.46 0.32 -11.23
N LYS A 185 8.62 0.97 -11.25
CA LYS A 185 8.81 2.38 -10.92
C LYS A 185 7.91 3.29 -11.76
N SER A 186 7.95 3.13 -13.08
CA SER A 186 7.10 3.91 -14.01
C SER A 186 5.61 3.72 -13.73
N TYR A 187 5.18 2.50 -13.44
CA TYR A 187 3.80 2.20 -13.09
C TYR A 187 3.37 2.92 -11.81
N VAL A 188 4.15 2.79 -10.74
CA VAL A 188 3.81 3.38 -9.44
C VAL A 188 3.84 4.89 -9.48
N LEU A 189 4.77 5.50 -10.23
CA LEU A 189 4.79 6.95 -10.43
C LEU A 189 3.50 7.46 -11.08
N ILE A 190 2.97 6.76 -12.09
CA ILE A 190 1.68 7.13 -12.71
C ILE A 190 0.53 6.90 -11.74
N TYR A 191 0.55 5.81 -10.98
CA TYR A 191 -0.49 5.51 -10.00
C TYR A 191 -0.57 6.59 -8.91
N LEU A 192 0.58 6.99 -8.35
CA LEU A 192 0.69 8.11 -7.41
C LEU A 192 0.11 9.42 -7.97
N GLN A 193 0.42 9.74 -9.21
CA GLN A 193 -0.12 10.94 -9.85
C GLN A 193 -1.64 10.89 -9.97
N ILE A 194 -2.22 9.72 -10.24
CA ILE A 194 -3.68 9.54 -10.23
C ILE A 194 -4.26 9.73 -8.83
N ASP A 195 -3.60 9.23 -7.80
CA ASP A 195 -4.06 9.38 -6.41
C ASP A 195 -3.95 10.83 -5.93
N ILE A 196 -2.88 11.55 -6.30
CA ILE A 196 -2.77 13.01 -6.07
C ILE A 196 -3.94 13.75 -6.73
N LEU A 197 -4.29 13.40 -7.97
CA LEU A 197 -5.43 14.01 -8.65
C LEU A 197 -6.76 13.76 -7.93
N LYS A 198 -6.99 12.52 -7.46
CA LYS A 198 -8.17 12.18 -6.66
C LYS A 198 -8.20 13.00 -5.37
N PHE A 199 -7.05 13.08 -4.68
CA PHE A 199 -6.91 13.86 -3.46
C PHE A 199 -7.23 15.34 -3.69
N LEU A 200 -6.67 15.96 -4.72
CA LEU A 200 -6.93 17.35 -5.08
C LEU A 200 -8.41 17.59 -5.44
N PHE A 201 -9.03 16.66 -6.15
CA PHE A 201 -10.45 16.76 -6.49
C PHE A 201 -11.34 16.64 -5.25
N ASN A 202 -11.10 15.65 -4.39
CA ASN A 202 -11.87 15.42 -3.17
C ASN A 202 -11.77 16.60 -2.19
N ASN A 203 -10.64 17.32 -2.19
CA ASN A 203 -10.44 18.52 -1.39
C ASN A 203 -10.78 19.84 -2.14
N LYS A 204 -11.53 19.76 -3.24
CA LYS A 204 -12.00 20.91 -4.05
C LYS A 204 -10.88 21.83 -4.56
N LYS A 205 -9.65 21.32 -4.72
CA LYS A 205 -8.50 22.08 -5.27
C LYS A 205 -8.46 22.12 -6.78
N ILE A 206 -9.17 21.20 -7.43
CA ILE A 206 -9.40 21.20 -8.90
C ILE A 206 -10.86 20.94 -9.19
N ASN A 207 -11.36 21.47 -10.30
CA ASN A 207 -12.72 21.21 -10.73
C ASN A 207 -12.85 19.83 -11.42
N TYR A 208 -14.10 19.38 -11.59
CA TYR A 208 -14.42 18.07 -12.17
C TYR A 208 -13.86 17.91 -13.59
N PHE A 209 -13.95 18.93 -14.44
CA PHE A 209 -13.45 18.86 -15.80
C PHE A 209 -11.94 18.64 -15.86
N LYS A 210 -11.15 19.43 -15.10
CA LYS A 210 -9.70 19.29 -14.99
C LYS A 210 -9.31 17.93 -14.43
N TYR A 211 -10.01 17.45 -13.40
CA TYR A 211 -9.80 16.11 -12.84
C TYR A 211 -10.02 15.03 -13.90
N LYS A 212 -11.16 15.07 -14.62
CA LYS A 212 -11.52 14.07 -15.65
C LYS A 212 -10.51 14.06 -16.81
N LEU A 213 -10.08 15.23 -17.27
CA LEU A 213 -9.08 15.36 -18.34
C LEU A 213 -7.73 14.78 -17.93
N LEU A 214 -7.19 15.20 -16.81
CA LEU A 214 -5.89 14.71 -16.32
C LEU A 214 -5.92 13.21 -16.02
N LYS A 215 -6.98 12.70 -15.41
CA LYS A 215 -7.18 11.26 -15.19
C LYS A 215 -7.19 10.47 -16.49
N LYS A 216 -7.78 11.00 -17.56
CA LYS A 216 -7.76 10.37 -18.90
C LYS A 216 -6.32 10.32 -19.45
N ILE A 217 -5.56 11.41 -19.33
CA ILE A 217 -4.17 11.48 -19.78
C ILE A 217 -3.32 10.43 -19.06
N TYR A 218 -3.43 10.30 -17.74
CA TYR A 218 -2.67 9.30 -16.99
C TYR A 218 -3.09 7.86 -17.31
N LYS A 219 -4.39 7.62 -17.56
CA LYS A 219 -4.85 6.31 -18.04
C LYS A 219 -4.25 5.96 -19.42
N CYS A 220 -4.11 6.93 -20.32
CA CYS A 220 -3.45 6.72 -21.61
C CYS A 220 -1.97 6.39 -21.44
N LYS A 221 -1.26 7.06 -20.50
CA LYS A 221 0.13 6.72 -20.17
C LYS A 221 0.26 5.28 -19.63
N MET A 222 -0.66 4.85 -18.77
CA MET A 222 -0.72 3.48 -18.28
C MET A 222 -0.93 2.46 -19.39
N LEU A 223 -1.83 2.74 -20.33
CA LEU A 223 -2.08 1.89 -21.48
C LEU A 223 -0.83 1.80 -22.38
N PHE A 224 -0.13 2.90 -22.59
CA PHE A 224 1.10 2.94 -23.37
C PHE A 224 2.22 2.09 -22.72
N LEU A 225 2.38 2.17 -21.40
CA LEU A 225 3.29 1.28 -20.68
C LEU A 225 2.91 -0.18 -20.90
N LYS A 226 1.65 -0.54 -20.73
CA LYS A 226 1.15 -1.91 -20.95
C LYS A 226 1.48 -2.42 -22.34
N LEU A 227 1.27 -1.62 -23.39
CA LEU A 227 1.57 -1.99 -24.78
C LEU A 227 3.07 -2.18 -25.04
N ASN A 228 3.90 -1.34 -24.46
CA ASN A 228 5.35 -1.45 -24.60
C ASN A 228 5.93 -2.67 -23.88
N PHE A 229 5.35 -3.06 -22.75
CA PHE A 229 5.77 -4.26 -22.02
C PHE A 229 5.30 -5.55 -22.71
N SER A 230 4.09 -5.59 -23.28
CA SER A 230 3.62 -6.75 -24.03
C SER A 230 4.51 -7.06 -25.23
N LYS A 231 5.06 -6.04 -25.89
CA LYS A 231 6.01 -6.22 -27.02
C LYS A 231 7.35 -6.79 -26.59
N LYS A 232 7.85 -6.54 -25.38
CA LYS A 232 9.12 -7.13 -24.89
C LYS A 232 9.02 -8.61 -24.53
N PHE A 233 7.81 -9.13 -24.27
CA PHE A 233 7.58 -10.55 -24.00
C PHE A 233 7.50 -11.44 -25.26
N PHE A 234 7.37 -10.84 -26.45
CA PHE A 234 7.34 -11.60 -27.72
C PHE A 234 8.72 -11.75 -28.40
N TYR A 235 9.80 -11.35 -27.75
CA TYR A 235 11.17 -11.45 -28.27
C TYR A 235 12.12 -12.27 -27.37
N PHE A 236 11.57 -13.21 -26.58
CA PHE A 236 12.37 -14.24 -25.89
C PHE A 236 11.74 -15.59 -26.08
#